data_8c167abbcb5123135a917c3e7c7806fb
#
_entry.id   8c167abbcb5123135a917c3e7c7806fb
#
_cell.length_a   1.000
_cell.length_b   1.000
_cell.length_c   1.000
_cell.angle_alpha   90.00
_cell.angle_beta   90.00
_cell.angle_gamma   90.00
#
_symmetry.space_group_name_H-M   'P 1'
#
loop_
_entity.id
_entity.type
_entity.pdbx_description
1 polymer ?
#
loop_
_entity_poly.entity_id
_entity_poly.type
_entity_poly.pdbx_seq_one_letter_code
_entity_poly.pdbx_strand_id
1 'polypeptide(L)'
;MPNHVLCVKWGGKYISQYVNVLKNMCQRHSTVPFEFHCLTEDPKGLDPDVKTIALPAHPGIKTWWSKLYMFSPDLPIKGTILYFDLDVIIFRNIDRLFSHDSGNFQIIRDFNRCRVKDWKLSNSSVMRWDTGKLDYLWTEFAANPGKIMGSNHGDQDWITKRAAQDIKHWPDEWIRSYKWEMQSRKDTKIVKGNKKVFEHPPTITEQNLVAVFHGEPKPSNCGDPFVIDNWR
;
A
#
# COMPACT_ATOMS: atom_id res chain seq x y z
N MET A 1 -16.20 -8.56 -12.29
CA MET A 1 -16.21 -8.83 -10.83
C MET A 1 -16.36 -7.50 -10.11
N PRO A 2 -16.94 -7.46 -8.89
CA PRO A 2 -16.96 -6.25 -8.09
C PRO A 2 -15.53 -5.80 -7.74
N ASN A 3 -15.35 -4.49 -7.61
CA ASN A 3 -14.07 -3.91 -7.21
C ASN A 3 -14.09 -3.57 -5.72
N HIS A 4 -12.97 -3.81 -5.07
CA HIS A 4 -12.77 -3.53 -3.66
C HIS A 4 -11.46 -2.79 -3.47
N VAL A 5 -11.45 -1.78 -2.60
CA VAL A 5 -10.21 -1.20 -2.07
C VAL A 5 -9.98 -1.77 -0.68
N LEU A 6 -8.78 -2.20 -0.39
CA LEU A 6 -8.41 -2.80 0.90
C LEU A 6 -7.20 -2.09 1.48
N CYS A 7 -7.24 -1.82 2.77
CA CYS A 7 -6.06 -1.45 3.57
C CYS A 7 -5.98 -2.31 4.83
N VAL A 8 -4.82 -2.30 5.47
CA VAL A 8 -4.59 -3.02 6.74
C VAL A 8 -4.12 -2.02 7.79
N LYS A 9 -4.88 -1.92 8.89
CA LYS A 9 -4.50 -1.15 10.08
C LYS A 9 -4.29 -2.13 11.23
N TRP A 10 -3.04 -2.23 11.71
CA TRP A 10 -2.68 -3.08 12.85
C TRP A 10 -1.86 -2.28 13.87
N GLY A 11 -2.01 -2.62 15.15
CA GLY A 11 -1.30 -1.98 16.24
C GLY A 11 -1.52 -0.46 16.32
N GLY A 12 -0.64 0.21 17.04
CA GLY A 12 -0.75 1.66 17.29
C GLY A 12 0.04 2.56 16.32
N LYS A 13 0.69 2.00 15.28
CA LYS A 13 1.54 2.79 14.38
C LYS A 13 0.78 3.82 13.56
N TYR A 14 -0.39 3.45 13.07
CA TYR A 14 -1.27 4.31 12.31
C TYR A 14 -2.62 4.46 13.03
N ILE A 15 -3.03 5.70 13.25
CA ILE A 15 -4.33 6.02 13.82
C ILE A 15 -5.43 5.91 12.75
N SER A 16 -6.69 5.85 13.18
CA SER A 16 -7.87 5.73 12.27
C SER A 16 -7.94 6.80 11.19
N GLN A 17 -7.42 8.01 11.46
CA GLN A 17 -7.34 9.08 10.48
C GLN A 17 -6.66 8.66 9.17
N TYR A 18 -5.62 7.82 9.23
CA TYR A 18 -4.95 7.34 8.02
C TYR A 18 -5.87 6.52 7.11
N VAL A 19 -6.73 5.69 7.70
CA VAL A 19 -7.72 4.90 6.96
C VAL A 19 -8.78 5.81 6.35
N ASN A 20 -9.33 6.75 7.14
CA ASN A 20 -10.37 7.66 6.69
C ASN A 20 -9.86 8.57 5.54
N VAL A 21 -8.64 9.10 5.69
CA VAL A 21 -7.99 9.90 4.63
C VAL A 21 -7.73 9.06 3.38
N LEU A 22 -7.24 7.82 3.51
CA LEU A 22 -7.04 6.93 2.36
C LEU A 22 -8.37 6.68 1.63
N LYS A 23 -9.45 6.38 2.37
CA LYS A 23 -10.79 6.21 1.79
C LYS A 23 -11.21 7.47 1.01
N ASN A 24 -11.07 8.63 1.63
CA ASN A 24 -11.43 9.90 1.01
C ASN A 24 -10.62 10.18 -0.28
N MET A 25 -9.33 9.86 -0.27
CA MET A 25 -8.50 9.96 -1.49
C MET A 25 -8.99 9.02 -2.58
N CYS A 26 -9.31 7.76 -2.25
CA CYS A 26 -9.86 6.81 -3.21
C CYS A 26 -11.18 7.31 -3.81
N GLN A 27 -12.09 7.82 -2.97
CA GLN A 27 -13.38 8.35 -3.42
C GLN A 27 -13.24 9.58 -4.32
N ARG A 28 -12.30 10.48 -4.02
CA ARG A 28 -12.05 11.68 -4.86
C ARG A 28 -11.43 11.35 -6.21
N HIS A 29 -10.68 10.27 -6.29
CA HIS A 29 -9.84 9.95 -7.42
C HIS A 29 -10.24 8.66 -8.16
N SER A 30 -11.46 8.16 -7.94
CA SER A 30 -12.04 7.07 -8.72
C SER A 30 -13.42 7.42 -9.22
N THR A 31 -13.70 7.10 -10.49
CA THR A 31 -15.04 7.09 -11.07
C THR A 31 -15.60 5.67 -11.15
N VAL A 32 -14.75 4.67 -10.97
CA VAL A 32 -15.14 3.25 -10.91
C VAL A 32 -15.74 2.96 -9.53
N PRO A 33 -16.93 2.35 -9.46
CA PRO A 33 -17.52 1.93 -8.18
C PRO A 33 -16.64 0.89 -7.47
N PHE A 34 -16.48 1.06 -6.16
CA PHE A 34 -15.79 0.10 -5.31
C PHE A 34 -16.36 0.12 -3.88
N GLU A 35 -16.10 -0.95 -3.14
CA GLU A 35 -16.30 -0.99 -1.70
C GLU A 35 -14.97 -0.81 -0.98
N PHE A 36 -14.94 0.02 0.07
CA PHE A 36 -13.72 0.26 0.84
C PHE A 36 -13.71 -0.59 2.12
N HIS A 37 -12.65 -1.38 2.29
CA HIS A 37 -12.46 -2.29 3.40
C HIS A 37 -11.21 -1.97 4.20
N CYS A 38 -11.30 -2.11 5.52
CA CYS A 38 -10.16 -2.04 6.42
C CYS A 38 -10.05 -3.34 7.23
N LEU A 39 -8.94 -4.03 7.07
CA LEU A 39 -8.56 -5.18 7.90
C LEU A 39 -7.93 -4.64 9.18
N THR A 40 -8.57 -4.87 10.35
CA THR A 40 -8.09 -4.29 11.60
C THR A 40 -8.57 -5.07 12.83
N GLU A 41 -7.78 -5.07 13.89
CA GLU A 41 -8.19 -5.51 15.22
C GLU A 41 -8.89 -4.40 16.03
N ASP A 42 -8.77 -3.14 15.60
CA ASP A 42 -9.37 -1.99 16.30
C ASP A 42 -10.05 -1.03 15.30
N PRO A 43 -11.38 -1.14 15.14
CA PRO A 43 -12.16 -0.29 14.25
C PRO A 43 -12.50 1.08 14.82
N LYS A 44 -12.08 1.40 16.04
CA LYS A 44 -12.44 2.66 16.71
C LYS A 44 -11.96 3.88 15.92
N GLY A 45 -12.89 4.82 15.66
CA GLY A 45 -12.62 6.07 14.97
C GLY A 45 -12.54 5.95 13.44
N LEU A 46 -12.90 4.79 12.88
CA LEU A 46 -13.11 4.66 11.44
C LEU A 46 -14.47 5.29 11.05
N ASP A 47 -14.52 5.85 9.85
CA ASP A 47 -15.75 6.39 9.29
C ASP A 47 -16.80 5.27 9.11
N PRO A 48 -18.11 5.57 9.26
CA PRO A 48 -19.19 4.55 9.24
C PRO A 48 -19.30 3.78 7.91
N ASP A 49 -18.83 4.34 6.81
CA ASP A 49 -18.87 3.73 5.49
C ASP A 49 -17.61 2.88 5.17
N VAL A 50 -16.65 2.81 6.09
CA VAL A 50 -15.54 1.84 6.02
C VAL A 50 -16.05 0.47 6.45
N LYS A 51 -16.03 -0.49 5.53
CA LYS A 51 -16.35 -1.90 5.86
C LYS A 51 -15.20 -2.53 6.61
N THR A 52 -15.38 -2.78 7.90
CA THR A 52 -14.34 -3.38 8.72
C THR A 52 -14.34 -4.90 8.63
N ILE A 53 -13.17 -5.49 8.53
CA ILE A 53 -12.93 -6.93 8.60
C ILE A 53 -12.01 -7.18 9.76
N ALA A 54 -12.40 -8.07 10.67
CA ALA A 54 -11.57 -8.41 11.82
C ALA A 54 -10.22 -9.01 11.36
N LEU A 55 -9.13 -8.42 11.79
CA LEU A 55 -7.80 -8.99 11.62
C LEU A 55 -7.60 -10.02 12.74
N PRO A 56 -7.54 -11.32 12.41
CA PRO A 56 -7.46 -12.34 13.43
C PRO A 56 -6.09 -12.29 14.16
N ALA A 57 -6.15 -12.46 15.46
CA ALA A 57 -4.95 -12.74 16.24
C ALA A 57 -4.43 -14.12 15.84
N HIS A 58 -3.23 -14.18 15.30
CA HIS A 58 -2.59 -15.45 14.97
C HIS A 58 -1.36 -15.65 15.86
N PRO A 59 -1.28 -16.78 16.60
CA PRO A 59 -0.13 -17.05 17.45
C PRO A 59 1.18 -17.00 16.66
N GLY A 60 2.14 -16.22 17.18
CA GLY A 60 3.45 -16.08 16.54
C GLY A 60 3.55 -15.10 15.39
N ILE A 61 2.44 -14.60 14.85
CA ILE A 61 2.47 -13.56 13.83
C ILE A 61 2.42 -12.19 14.51
N LYS A 62 3.41 -11.36 14.24
CA LYS A 62 3.55 -10.02 14.83
C LYS A 62 3.80 -8.99 13.75
N THR A 63 3.44 -7.74 14.05
CA THR A 63 3.78 -6.56 13.25
C THR A 63 3.15 -6.59 11.85
N TRP A 64 3.88 -6.09 10.86
CA TRP A 64 3.44 -6.00 9.47
C TRP A 64 3.15 -7.35 8.80
N TRP A 65 3.61 -8.46 9.34
CA TRP A 65 3.32 -9.79 8.81
C TRP A 65 1.82 -10.15 8.84
N SER A 66 1.05 -9.55 9.76
CA SER A 66 -0.42 -9.68 9.80
C SER A 66 -1.09 -9.23 8.50
N LYS A 67 -0.43 -8.36 7.72
CA LYS A 67 -0.88 -7.92 6.40
C LYS A 67 -1.13 -9.10 5.45
N LEU A 68 -0.39 -10.20 5.56
CA LEU A 68 -0.55 -11.36 4.67
C LEU A 68 -1.93 -12.02 4.77
N TYR A 69 -2.70 -11.75 5.86
CA TYR A 69 -4.08 -12.24 5.97
C TYR A 69 -4.99 -11.75 4.84
N MET A 70 -4.64 -10.65 4.16
CA MET A 70 -5.39 -10.17 2.99
C MET A 70 -5.44 -11.17 1.83
N PHE A 71 -4.57 -12.17 1.82
CA PHE A 71 -4.55 -13.29 0.87
C PHE A 71 -5.25 -14.54 1.41
N SER A 72 -5.88 -14.47 2.57
CA SER A 72 -6.56 -15.63 3.16
C SER A 72 -7.76 -16.06 2.31
N PRO A 73 -7.97 -17.37 2.09
CA PRO A 73 -9.21 -17.88 1.51
C PRO A 73 -10.45 -17.54 2.35
N ASP A 74 -10.26 -17.27 3.65
CA ASP A 74 -11.31 -16.89 4.60
C ASP A 74 -11.64 -15.39 4.54
N LEU A 75 -10.94 -14.60 3.71
CA LEU A 75 -11.25 -13.18 3.54
C LEU A 75 -12.67 -13.03 2.95
N PRO A 76 -13.59 -12.31 3.64
CA PRO A 76 -14.99 -12.20 3.21
C PRO A 76 -15.18 -11.18 2.06
N ILE A 77 -14.27 -11.19 1.10
CA ILE A 77 -14.30 -10.36 -0.11
C ILE A 77 -14.21 -11.29 -1.31
N LYS A 78 -15.04 -11.04 -2.32
CA LYS A 78 -15.01 -11.79 -3.59
C LYS A 78 -15.00 -10.81 -4.76
N GLY A 79 -13.91 -10.81 -5.51
CA GLY A 79 -13.73 -9.92 -6.67
C GLY A 79 -12.30 -9.45 -6.84
N THR A 80 -12.15 -8.30 -7.46
CA THR A 80 -10.84 -7.65 -7.65
C THR A 80 -10.52 -6.76 -6.45
N ILE A 81 -9.38 -6.98 -5.81
CA ILE A 81 -8.88 -6.18 -4.69
C ILE A 81 -7.76 -5.28 -5.20
N LEU A 82 -7.90 -3.98 -4.95
CA LEU A 82 -6.85 -2.97 -5.05
C LEU A 82 -6.42 -2.59 -3.63
N TYR A 83 -5.21 -2.95 -3.26
CA TYR A 83 -4.65 -2.74 -1.93
C TYR A 83 -3.75 -1.50 -1.90
N PHE A 84 -3.87 -0.73 -0.83
CA PHE A 84 -2.96 0.37 -0.50
C PHE A 84 -2.45 0.26 0.94
N ASP A 85 -1.15 0.49 1.13
CA ASP A 85 -0.61 0.84 2.45
C ASP A 85 -1.19 2.18 2.92
N LEU A 86 -1.22 2.41 4.23
CA LEU A 86 -1.82 3.61 4.81
C LEU A 86 -1.00 4.89 4.59
N ASP A 87 0.27 4.76 4.27
CA ASP A 87 1.20 5.87 4.06
C ASP A 87 1.42 6.19 2.58
N VAL A 88 0.35 6.17 1.81
CA VAL A 88 0.33 6.63 0.42
C VAL A 88 -0.46 7.93 0.27
N ILE A 89 -0.22 8.66 -0.81
CA ILE A 89 -1.03 9.80 -1.25
C ILE A 89 -1.52 9.51 -2.66
N ILE A 90 -2.84 9.44 -2.83
CA ILE A 90 -3.49 9.35 -4.12
C ILE A 90 -3.86 10.78 -4.54
N PHE A 91 -3.37 11.23 -5.68
CA PHE A 91 -3.55 12.62 -6.12
C PHE A 91 -4.04 12.78 -7.56
N ARG A 92 -4.31 11.64 -8.25
CA ARG A 92 -4.95 11.58 -9.57
C ARG A 92 -5.83 10.37 -9.71
N ASN A 93 -6.64 10.34 -10.78
CA ASN A 93 -7.56 9.24 -11.07
C ASN A 93 -6.86 7.88 -11.07
N ILE A 94 -7.40 6.92 -10.30
CA ILE A 94 -6.86 5.57 -10.10
C ILE A 94 -7.64 4.48 -10.85
N ASP A 95 -8.61 4.82 -11.68
CA ASP A 95 -9.47 3.83 -12.36
C ASP A 95 -8.66 2.80 -13.14
N ARG A 96 -7.56 3.25 -13.76
CA ARG A 96 -6.67 2.36 -14.49
C ARG A 96 -5.94 1.33 -13.62
N LEU A 97 -5.85 1.54 -12.31
CA LEU A 97 -5.30 0.53 -11.40
C LEU A 97 -6.24 -0.67 -11.24
N PHE A 98 -7.54 -0.49 -11.44
CA PHE A 98 -8.49 -1.61 -11.44
C PHE A 98 -8.44 -2.42 -12.74
N SER A 99 -8.19 -1.78 -13.87
CA SER A 99 -8.37 -2.39 -15.21
C SER A 99 -7.08 -2.78 -15.91
N HIS A 100 -5.92 -2.21 -15.54
CA HIS A 100 -4.65 -2.48 -16.21
C HIS A 100 -4.26 -3.94 -16.09
N ASP A 101 -4.05 -4.61 -17.23
CA ASP A 101 -3.62 -6.01 -17.29
C ASP A 101 -4.47 -6.91 -16.35
N SER A 102 -5.80 -6.81 -16.49
CA SER A 102 -6.76 -7.44 -15.60
C SER A 102 -6.58 -8.95 -15.54
N GLY A 103 -6.80 -9.53 -14.36
CA GLY A 103 -6.61 -10.95 -14.10
C GLY A 103 -5.20 -11.33 -13.65
N ASN A 104 -4.20 -10.45 -13.79
CA ASN A 104 -2.84 -10.68 -13.30
C ASN A 104 -2.60 -10.04 -11.93
N PHE A 105 -1.63 -10.55 -11.18
CA PHE A 105 -1.18 -9.93 -9.93
C PHE A 105 -0.29 -8.74 -10.22
N GLN A 106 -0.78 -7.54 -9.91
CA GLN A 106 -0.02 -6.30 -10.10
C GLN A 106 0.59 -5.84 -8.77
N ILE A 107 1.86 -5.45 -8.79
CA ILE A 107 2.62 -4.97 -7.63
C ILE A 107 3.62 -3.91 -8.08
N ILE A 108 4.12 -3.08 -7.17
CA ILE A 108 5.15 -2.09 -7.50
C ILE A 108 6.49 -2.80 -7.72
N ARG A 109 7.24 -2.45 -8.76
CA ARG A 109 8.67 -2.71 -8.81
C ARG A 109 9.36 -1.83 -7.79
N ASP A 110 10.08 -2.41 -6.83
CA ASP A 110 10.62 -1.71 -5.66
C ASP A 110 11.44 -0.47 -6.05
N PHE A 111 11.36 0.55 -5.23
CA PHE A 111 11.94 1.87 -5.49
C PHE A 111 13.47 1.91 -5.56
N ASN A 112 14.18 0.83 -5.21
CA ASN A 112 15.60 0.71 -5.53
C ASN A 112 15.86 0.72 -7.04
N ARG A 113 14.85 0.54 -7.88
CA ARG A 113 14.90 0.74 -9.34
C ARG A 113 15.48 2.09 -9.75
N CYS A 114 15.33 3.14 -8.92
CA CYS A 114 15.92 4.45 -9.19
C CYS A 114 17.45 4.50 -8.91
N ARG A 115 18.02 3.44 -8.37
CA ARG A 115 19.44 3.34 -7.98
C ARG A 115 20.16 2.22 -8.70
N VAL A 116 19.47 1.11 -8.89
CA VAL A 116 20.03 -0.12 -9.44
C VAL A 116 19.28 -0.45 -10.70
N LYS A 117 20.00 -0.42 -11.82
CA LYS A 117 19.45 -0.84 -13.12
C LYS A 117 18.97 -2.30 -13.00
N ASP A 118 17.86 -2.59 -13.62
CA ASP A 118 17.24 -3.94 -13.65
C ASP A 118 16.89 -4.53 -12.27
N TRP A 119 16.59 -3.66 -11.29
CA TRP A 119 16.10 -4.08 -9.98
C TRP A 119 14.78 -4.84 -10.11
N LYS A 120 14.74 -6.07 -9.59
CA LYS A 120 13.62 -7.02 -9.82
C LYS A 120 12.74 -7.27 -8.60
N LEU A 121 13.14 -6.79 -7.41
CA LEU A 121 12.32 -6.98 -6.22
C LEU A 121 11.08 -6.10 -6.27
N SER A 122 10.07 -6.50 -5.53
CA SER A 122 8.78 -5.80 -5.48
C SER A 122 8.62 -5.02 -4.18
N ASN A 123 7.75 -4.01 -4.21
CA ASN A 123 7.28 -3.28 -3.03
C ASN A 123 5.78 -3.46 -2.89
N SER A 124 5.31 -3.88 -1.72
CA SER A 124 3.95 -4.30 -1.46
C SER A 124 2.99 -3.16 -1.04
N SER A 125 3.37 -1.89 -1.27
CA SER A 125 2.53 -0.77 -0.84
C SER A 125 1.30 -0.50 -1.70
N VAL A 126 1.32 -0.93 -2.98
CA VAL A 126 0.15 -0.91 -3.86
C VAL A 126 0.12 -2.20 -4.67
N MET A 127 -0.95 -2.97 -4.52
CA MET A 127 -1.12 -4.26 -5.19
C MET A 127 -2.54 -4.42 -5.72
N ARG A 128 -2.72 -5.23 -6.77
CA ARG A 128 -4.04 -5.64 -7.24
C ARG A 128 -4.03 -7.10 -7.64
N TRP A 129 -5.05 -7.83 -7.20
CA TRP A 129 -5.28 -9.24 -7.53
C TRP A 129 -6.77 -9.59 -7.49
N ASP A 130 -7.12 -10.73 -8.04
CA ASP A 130 -8.45 -11.31 -7.87
C ASP A 130 -8.43 -12.33 -6.73
N THR A 131 -9.43 -12.29 -5.86
CA THR A 131 -9.55 -13.22 -4.72
C THR A 131 -9.49 -14.68 -5.17
N GLY A 132 -8.84 -15.52 -4.38
CA GLY A 132 -8.65 -16.95 -4.68
C GLY A 132 -7.38 -17.27 -5.50
N LYS A 133 -6.78 -16.28 -6.18
CA LYS A 133 -5.60 -16.54 -7.01
C LYS A 133 -4.29 -16.65 -6.25
N LEU A 134 -4.19 -15.99 -5.09
CA LEU A 134 -2.96 -15.89 -4.30
C LEU A 134 -3.10 -16.46 -2.89
N ASP A 135 -4.10 -17.29 -2.65
CA ASP A 135 -4.39 -17.88 -1.33
C ASP A 135 -3.20 -18.65 -0.76
N TYR A 136 -2.36 -19.20 -1.63
CA TYR A 136 -1.13 -19.90 -1.23
C TYR A 136 -0.15 -19.00 -0.48
N LEU A 137 -0.17 -17.68 -0.69
CA LEU A 137 0.69 -16.75 0.04
C LEU A 137 0.37 -16.74 1.53
N TRP A 138 -0.92 -16.83 1.87
CA TRP A 138 -1.36 -16.92 3.26
C TRP A 138 -1.26 -18.35 3.77
N THR A 139 -1.77 -19.35 3.06
CA THR A 139 -1.86 -20.72 3.58
C THR A 139 -0.49 -21.32 3.88
N GLU A 140 0.51 -21.08 3.03
CA GLU A 140 1.88 -21.51 3.29
C GLU A 140 2.53 -20.74 4.42
N PHE A 141 2.29 -19.40 4.48
CA PHE A 141 2.79 -18.57 5.57
C PHE A 141 2.19 -19.00 6.92
N ALA A 142 0.87 -19.17 6.99
CA ALA A 142 0.17 -19.55 8.22
C ALA A 142 0.58 -20.94 8.74
N ALA A 143 0.95 -21.85 7.84
CA ALA A 143 1.44 -23.18 8.21
C ALA A 143 2.84 -23.14 8.88
N ASN A 144 3.70 -22.16 8.54
CA ASN A 144 5.07 -22.09 9.04
C ASN A 144 5.55 -20.64 9.27
N PRO A 145 4.84 -19.82 10.07
CA PRO A 145 5.13 -18.40 10.17
C PRO A 145 6.53 -18.11 10.70
N GLY A 146 6.98 -18.86 11.72
CA GLY A 146 8.32 -18.66 12.32
C GLY A 146 9.45 -18.88 11.31
N LYS A 147 9.37 -19.94 10.50
CA LYS A 147 10.37 -20.24 9.46
C LYS A 147 10.41 -19.14 8.40
N ILE A 148 9.23 -18.71 7.91
CA ILE A 148 9.13 -17.71 6.85
C ILE A 148 9.61 -16.35 7.33
N MET A 149 9.18 -15.91 8.52
CA MET A 149 9.66 -14.67 9.14
C MET A 149 11.17 -14.68 9.42
N GLY A 150 11.72 -15.82 9.81
CA GLY A 150 13.16 -15.96 10.05
C GLY A 150 14.04 -15.94 8.78
N SER A 151 13.46 -16.20 7.61
CA SER A 151 14.17 -16.27 6.32
C SER A 151 13.89 -15.09 5.37
N ASN A 152 13.07 -14.13 5.79
CA ASN A 152 12.71 -12.95 4.99
C ASN A 152 12.71 -11.71 5.89
N HIS A 153 13.12 -10.55 5.34
CA HIS A 153 13.11 -9.29 6.08
C HIS A 153 11.70 -8.72 6.28
N GLY A 154 10.74 -9.10 5.44
CA GLY A 154 9.37 -8.62 5.53
C GLY A 154 8.43 -9.36 4.58
N ASP A 155 7.15 -8.98 4.66
CA ASP A 155 6.07 -9.50 3.83
C ASP A 155 6.38 -9.37 2.33
N GLN A 156 6.94 -8.23 1.92
CA GLN A 156 7.27 -8.00 0.51
C GLN A 156 8.34 -8.96 -0.04
N ASP A 157 9.32 -9.37 0.80
CA ASP A 157 10.33 -10.36 0.39
C ASP A 157 9.69 -11.72 0.16
N TRP A 158 8.79 -12.12 1.08
CA TRP A 158 8.01 -13.35 0.94
C TRP A 158 7.14 -13.32 -0.31
N ILE A 159 6.34 -12.26 -0.51
CA ILE A 159 5.49 -12.09 -1.68
C ILE A 159 6.33 -12.15 -2.96
N THR A 160 7.43 -11.39 -3.03
CA THR A 160 8.31 -11.35 -4.22
C THR A 160 8.85 -12.73 -4.56
N LYS A 161 9.35 -13.46 -3.57
CA LYS A 161 9.94 -14.79 -3.78
C LYS A 161 8.89 -15.81 -4.17
N ARG A 162 7.77 -15.83 -3.43
CA ARG A 162 6.80 -16.91 -3.56
C ARG A 162 5.88 -16.72 -4.77
N ALA A 163 5.51 -15.49 -5.10
CA ALA A 163 4.67 -15.16 -6.24
C ALA A 163 5.46 -14.72 -7.49
N ALA A 164 6.74 -15.04 -7.59
CA ALA A 164 7.60 -14.57 -8.67
C ALA A 164 7.07 -14.83 -10.08
N GLN A 165 6.33 -15.92 -10.29
CA GLN A 165 5.74 -16.26 -11.58
C GLN A 165 4.43 -15.54 -11.87
N ASP A 166 3.73 -15.10 -10.84
CA ASP A 166 2.42 -14.43 -10.95
C ASP A 166 2.58 -12.90 -11.04
N ILE A 167 3.72 -12.37 -10.59
CA ILE A 167 3.97 -10.94 -10.50
C ILE A 167 4.05 -10.30 -11.89
N LYS A 168 3.27 -9.25 -12.06
CA LYS A 168 3.44 -8.19 -13.05
C LYS A 168 3.67 -6.87 -12.33
N HIS A 169 4.59 -6.08 -12.83
CA HIS A 169 4.85 -4.78 -12.21
C HIS A 169 4.00 -3.69 -12.86
N TRP A 170 3.47 -2.80 -12.00
CA TRP A 170 2.89 -1.54 -12.48
C TRP A 170 3.89 -0.77 -13.36
N PRO A 171 3.42 0.02 -14.35
CA PRO A 171 4.28 1.02 -14.98
C PRO A 171 4.93 1.91 -13.92
N ASP A 172 6.25 2.05 -13.96
CA ASP A 172 7.03 2.72 -12.93
C ASP A 172 6.60 4.16 -12.66
N GLU A 173 6.10 4.84 -13.71
CA GLU A 173 5.65 6.23 -13.63
C GLU A 173 4.36 6.42 -12.84
N TRP A 174 3.54 5.38 -12.69
CA TRP A 174 2.23 5.53 -12.05
C TRP A 174 2.33 5.66 -10.54
N ILE A 175 3.25 4.90 -9.93
CA ILE A 175 3.41 4.83 -8.49
C ILE A 175 4.85 5.12 -8.15
N ARG A 176 5.09 6.26 -7.48
CA ARG A 176 6.42 6.79 -7.22
C ARG A 176 6.74 6.85 -5.74
N SER A 177 7.99 6.64 -5.41
CA SER A 177 8.48 6.99 -4.07
C SER A 177 8.51 8.50 -3.92
N TYR A 178 7.80 9.04 -2.92
CA TYR A 178 7.84 10.48 -2.64
C TYR A 178 9.26 10.97 -2.42
N LYS A 179 10.02 10.30 -1.55
CA LYS A 179 11.36 10.73 -1.14
C LYS A 179 12.48 10.42 -2.14
N TRP A 180 12.32 9.37 -2.94
CA TRP A 180 13.43 8.89 -3.77
C TRP A 180 13.29 9.21 -5.24
N GLU A 181 12.07 9.42 -5.70
CA GLU A 181 11.80 9.62 -7.11
C GLU A 181 11.10 10.95 -7.40
N MET A 182 10.22 11.42 -6.49
CA MET A 182 9.53 12.70 -6.66
C MET A 182 10.31 13.86 -6.03
N GLN A 183 11.02 13.60 -4.93
CA GLN A 183 11.96 14.53 -4.32
C GLN A 183 13.39 14.23 -4.75
N SER A 184 14.26 15.22 -4.76
CA SER A 184 15.69 14.96 -4.91
C SER A 184 16.22 14.29 -3.65
N ARG A 185 17.03 13.25 -3.82
CA ARG A 185 17.70 12.58 -2.69
C ARG A 185 18.72 13.45 -1.99
N LYS A 186 19.16 14.50 -2.66
CA LYS A 186 20.11 15.50 -2.13
C LYS A 186 19.39 16.59 -1.35
N ASP A 187 18.03 16.66 -1.45
CA ASP A 187 17.28 17.69 -0.79
C ASP A 187 17.33 17.52 0.73
N THR A 188 17.77 18.59 1.39
CA THR A 188 17.85 18.65 2.83
C THR A 188 16.43 18.73 3.41
N LYS A 189 16.14 17.88 4.38
CA LYS A 189 14.89 17.96 5.13
C LYS A 189 15.02 19.09 6.13
N ILE A 190 14.22 20.13 5.96
CA ILE A 190 14.15 21.23 6.91
C ILE A 190 13.04 20.93 7.91
N VAL A 191 13.31 21.08 9.19
CA VAL A 191 12.30 20.98 10.25
C VAL A 191 11.65 22.34 10.43
N LYS A 192 10.33 22.43 10.13
CA LYS A 192 9.49 23.60 10.41
C LYS A 192 8.49 23.24 11.51
N GLY A 193 8.74 23.64 12.74
CA GLY A 193 7.97 23.18 13.90
C GLY A 193 8.10 21.66 14.05
N ASN A 194 6.96 20.95 14.16
CA ASN A 194 6.90 19.49 14.27
C ASN A 194 6.86 18.77 12.91
N LYS A 195 6.97 19.50 11.79
CA LYS A 195 6.85 18.93 10.44
C LYS A 195 8.20 18.92 9.72
N LYS A 196 8.42 17.89 8.93
CA LYS A 196 9.56 17.78 8.01
C LYS A 196 9.12 18.28 6.64
N VAL A 197 9.90 19.17 6.06
CA VAL A 197 9.65 19.79 4.74
C VAL A 197 10.85 19.51 3.86
N PHE A 198 10.64 19.17 2.61
CA PHE A 198 11.71 19.11 1.63
C PHE A 198 12.02 20.50 1.09
N GLU A 199 13.25 20.70 0.66
CA GLU A 199 13.74 22.01 0.20
C GLU A 199 13.01 22.49 -1.06
N HIS A 200 12.68 21.55 -1.94
CA HIS A 200 12.04 21.83 -3.21
C HIS A 200 10.68 21.12 -3.34
N PRO A 201 9.77 21.61 -4.17
CA PRO A 201 8.53 20.89 -4.47
C PRO A 201 8.83 19.56 -5.19
N PRO A 202 7.94 18.55 -5.06
CA PRO A 202 8.13 17.29 -5.74
C PRO A 202 8.02 17.46 -7.26
N THR A 203 8.84 16.70 -8.00
CA THR A 203 8.70 16.57 -9.44
C THR A 203 7.51 15.64 -9.74
N ILE A 204 6.52 16.16 -10.45
CA ILE A 204 5.28 15.45 -10.78
C ILE A 204 5.09 15.46 -12.29
N THR A 205 4.84 14.30 -12.88
CA THR A 205 4.45 14.16 -14.29
C THR A 205 2.96 13.83 -14.40
N GLU A 206 2.38 13.93 -15.58
CA GLU A 206 0.98 13.58 -15.84
C GLU A 206 0.68 12.09 -15.59
N GLN A 207 1.68 11.24 -15.69
CA GLN A 207 1.53 9.81 -15.48
C GLN A 207 1.47 9.39 -14.01
N ASN A 208 1.94 10.25 -13.08
CA ASN A 208 2.00 9.89 -11.67
C ASN A 208 0.60 9.94 -11.05
N LEU A 209 0.22 8.90 -10.31
CA LEU A 209 -1.08 8.73 -9.65
C LEU A 209 -0.97 8.70 -8.15
N VAL A 210 0.06 7.97 -7.66
CA VAL A 210 0.23 7.63 -6.24
C VAL A 210 1.67 7.90 -5.81
N ALA A 211 1.81 8.60 -4.68
CA ALA A 211 3.07 8.80 -3.99
C ALA A 211 3.15 7.89 -2.75
N VAL A 212 4.22 7.11 -2.63
CA VAL A 212 4.45 6.19 -1.50
C VAL A 212 5.45 6.79 -0.52
N PHE A 213 5.07 6.84 0.77
CA PHE A 213 5.86 7.40 1.86
C PHE A 213 6.53 6.32 2.70
N HIS A 214 7.56 5.66 2.18
CA HIS A 214 8.32 4.68 2.97
C HIS A 214 9.29 5.37 3.94
N GLY A 215 9.31 4.95 5.22
CA GLY A 215 10.12 5.59 6.29
C GLY A 215 9.61 6.99 6.63
N GLU A 216 10.49 7.90 7.06
CA GLU A 216 10.17 9.28 7.44
C GLU A 216 10.53 10.30 6.35
N PRO A 217 9.74 11.41 6.21
CA PRO A 217 8.51 11.70 6.92
C PRO A 217 7.37 10.80 6.49
N LYS A 218 6.31 10.71 7.33
CA LYS A 218 4.99 10.18 6.97
C LYS A 218 4.10 11.32 6.46
N PRO A 219 3.00 11.03 5.75
CA PRO A 219 2.09 12.09 5.31
C PRO A 219 1.62 13.01 6.45
N SER A 220 1.31 12.47 7.63
CA SER A 220 0.82 13.25 8.78
C SER A 220 1.83 14.25 9.35
N ASN A 221 3.12 13.99 9.22
CA ASN A 221 4.18 14.86 9.72
C ASN A 221 5.03 15.51 8.62
N CYS A 222 4.59 15.41 7.36
CA CYS A 222 5.16 16.14 6.24
C CYS A 222 4.47 17.50 6.08
N GLY A 223 5.26 18.55 5.97
CA GLY A 223 4.77 19.93 5.85
C GLY A 223 4.74 20.46 4.44
N ASP A 224 5.04 19.63 3.44
CA ASP A 224 5.06 20.05 2.04
C ASP A 224 3.66 20.43 1.56
N PRO A 225 3.48 21.53 0.81
CA PRO A 225 2.20 21.91 0.25
C PRO A 225 1.51 20.77 -0.52
N PHE A 226 2.25 20.05 -1.34
CA PHE A 226 1.73 18.89 -2.06
C PHE A 226 1.05 17.87 -1.12
N VAL A 227 1.66 17.59 0.03
CA VAL A 227 1.11 16.64 1.01
C VAL A 227 -0.13 17.21 1.68
N ILE A 228 -0.06 18.47 2.11
CA ILE A 228 -1.18 19.16 2.78
C ILE A 228 -2.42 19.19 1.88
N ASP A 229 -2.24 19.47 0.59
CA ASP A 229 -3.33 19.63 -0.38
C ASP A 229 -3.98 18.29 -0.76
N ASN A 230 -3.22 17.20 -0.72
CA ASN A 230 -3.67 15.91 -1.25
C ASN A 230 -4.02 14.87 -0.16
N TRP A 231 -3.35 14.90 0.99
CA TRP A 231 -3.58 13.96 2.10
C TRP A 231 -4.74 14.43 3.00
N ARG A 232 -5.98 14.24 2.53
CA ARG A 232 -7.21 14.70 3.20
C ARG A 232 -8.46 13.93 2.77
#